data_e98480ec35739affa898067da56ffad1
#
_entry.id   e98480ec35739affa898067da56ffad1
#
_cell.length_a   1.000
_cell.length_b   1.000
_cell.length_c   1.000
_cell.angle_alpha   90.00
_cell.angle_beta   90.00
_cell.angle_gamma   90.00
#
_symmetry.space_group_name_H-M   'P 1'
#
loop_
_entity.id
_entity.type
_entity.pdbx_description
1 polymer ?
#
loop_
_entity_poly.entity_id
_entity_poly.type
_entity_poly.pdbx_seq_one_letter_code
_entity_poly.pdbx_strand_id
1 'polypeptide(L)'
;SEYSDKSYSRMSNKDVIIALSSSNENNSESIKRYLQTLEDYRDYQILSFNISDKHSLINRINEIKLKGKVVGIVGTYNPDIFNIKFVDYQHLPKVYTIHELFAEGDDDFDIIEYLTEQFEIFNYDDLQNSLLPFVKKLEEIFEEPFTEDTRLGMLIHMGCLIDRLTKKQASAINFNLDSIRTKYHDEFTMVSEASKKLESTFNVTFSDSDKVTIIEIIINNKRRN
;
A
#
# COMPACT_ATOMS: atom_id res chain seq x y z
N SER A 1 -3.31 32.17 -3.38
CA SER A 1 -2.45 33.11 -3.19
C SER A 1 -0.94 32.84 -3.16
N GLU A 2 -0.11 33.66 -2.58
CA GLU A 2 1.37 33.63 -2.69
C GLU A 2 2.05 32.33 -2.26
N TYR A 3 1.43 31.49 -1.43
CA TYR A 3 2.01 30.22 -0.98
C TYR A 3 1.94 29.12 -2.05
N SER A 4 0.95 29.15 -2.93
CA SER A 4 0.82 28.15 -3.99
C SER A 4 1.81 28.39 -5.14
N ASP A 5 2.11 29.65 -5.46
CA ASP A 5 3.01 30.00 -6.56
C ASP A 5 4.47 29.61 -6.29
N LYS A 6 4.92 29.65 -5.03
CA LYS A 6 6.30 29.29 -4.67
C LYS A 6 6.59 27.80 -4.74
N SER A 7 5.57 26.93 -4.52
CA SER A 7 5.74 25.49 -4.61
C SER A 7 5.84 25.01 -6.06
N TYR A 8 5.12 25.65 -6.99
CA TYR A 8 5.13 25.28 -8.41
C TYR A 8 6.37 25.80 -9.15
N SER A 9 6.96 26.94 -8.73
CA SER A 9 8.16 27.48 -9.36
C SER A 9 9.42 26.65 -9.10
N ARG A 10 9.38 25.73 -8.10
CA ARG A 10 10.49 24.84 -7.74
C ARG A 10 10.27 23.41 -8.22
N MET A 11 9.30 23.17 -9.11
CA MET A 11 9.07 21.83 -9.62
C MET A 11 10.31 21.33 -10.36
N SER A 12 10.83 20.20 -9.89
CA SER A 12 11.87 19.46 -10.55
C SER A 12 11.32 18.83 -11.83
N ASN A 13 12.20 18.35 -12.74
CA ASN A 13 11.79 17.62 -13.95
C ASN A 13 11.19 16.23 -13.65
N LYS A 14 10.88 15.95 -12.41
CA LYS A 14 10.27 14.68 -11.98
C LYS A 14 8.78 14.66 -12.31
N ASP A 15 8.28 13.47 -12.61
CA ASP A 15 6.85 13.23 -12.71
C ASP A 15 6.18 13.45 -11.34
N VAL A 16 4.92 13.88 -11.37
CA VAL A 16 4.20 14.31 -10.19
C VAL A 16 3.18 13.27 -9.76
N ILE A 17 3.16 12.97 -8.48
CA ILE A 17 2.09 12.22 -7.81
C ILE A 17 1.38 13.18 -6.84
N ILE A 18 0.06 13.14 -6.85
CA ILE A 18 -0.77 13.94 -5.95
C ILE A 18 -1.17 13.07 -4.76
N ALA A 19 -0.85 13.54 -3.56
CA ALA A 19 -1.38 13.01 -2.31
C ALA A 19 -2.69 13.73 -2.02
N LEU A 20 -3.82 13.01 -2.07
CA LEU A 20 -5.15 13.60 -2.02
C LEU A 20 -5.93 13.13 -0.80
N SER A 21 -6.49 14.08 -0.09
CA SER A 21 -7.48 13.84 0.96
C SER A 21 -8.67 14.77 0.76
N SER A 22 -9.82 14.40 1.31
CA SER A 22 -10.95 15.32 1.37
C SER A 22 -10.64 16.50 2.30
N SER A 23 -11.29 17.64 2.08
CA SER A 23 -11.13 18.83 2.92
C SER A 23 -11.50 18.55 4.38
N ASN A 24 -12.44 17.62 4.64
CA ASN A 24 -12.88 17.26 5.99
C ASN A 24 -11.86 16.39 6.73
N GLU A 25 -11.12 15.54 6.02
CA GLU A 25 -10.15 14.63 6.61
C GLU A 25 -8.80 15.29 6.87
N ASN A 26 -8.38 16.20 5.99
CA ASN A 26 -7.12 16.96 6.06
C ASN A 26 -5.87 16.10 6.27
N ASN A 27 -5.78 15.00 5.53
CA ASN A 27 -4.73 13.97 5.69
C ASN A 27 -3.68 13.96 4.57
N SER A 28 -3.76 14.87 3.59
CA SER A 28 -2.90 14.81 2.42
C SER A 28 -1.41 14.94 2.74
N GLU A 29 -1.07 15.77 3.72
CA GLU A 29 0.33 15.95 4.12
C GLU A 29 0.89 14.69 4.79
N SER A 30 0.08 13.99 5.58
CA SER A 30 0.47 12.69 6.17
C SER A 30 0.69 11.63 5.09
N ILE A 31 -0.16 11.61 4.06
CA ILE A 31 -0.01 10.72 2.91
C ILE A 31 1.30 11.04 2.19
N LYS A 32 1.57 12.31 1.92
CA LYS A 32 2.82 12.75 1.27
C LYS A 32 4.06 12.29 2.04
N ARG A 33 4.09 12.52 3.36
CA ARG A 33 5.22 12.10 4.21
C ARG A 33 5.43 10.59 4.17
N TYR A 34 4.35 9.83 4.21
CA TYR A 34 4.43 8.38 4.11
C TYR A 34 5.02 7.95 2.76
N LEU A 35 4.53 8.50 1.65
CA LEU A 35 5.04 8.21 0.31
C LEU A 35 6.54 8.55 0.19
N GLN A 36 6.97 9.64 0.79
CA GLN A 36 8.38 10.05 0.78
C GLN A 36 9.29 9.08 1.53
N THR A 37 8.76 8.24 2.41
CA THR A 37 9.54 7.19 3.08
C THR A 37 9.73 5.94 2.21
N LEU A 38 8.94 5.80 1.14
CA LEU A 38 8.99 4.65 0.25
C LEU A 38 9.97 4.90 -0.89
N GLU A 39 10.92 3.99 -1.08
CA GLU A 39 11.94 4.15 -2.13
C GLU A 39 11.34 4.22 -3.53
N ASP A 40 10.26 3.47 -3.78
CA ASP A 40 9.62 3.44 -5.09
C ASP A 40 9.00 4.78 -5.49
N TYR A 41 8.84 5.71 -4.53
CA TYR A 41 8.32 7.05 -4.78
C TYR A 41 9.40 8.14 -4.79
N ARG A 42 10.69 7.78 -4.66
CA ARG A 42 11.79 8.76 -4.63
C ARG A 42 11.95 9.55 -5.92
N ASP A 43 11.63 8.93 -7.05
CA ASP A 43 11.77 9.55 -8.36
C ASP A 43 10.59 10.43 -8.73
N TYR A 44 9.61 10.57 -7.83
CA TYR A 44 8.44 11.41 -8.04
C TYR A 44 8.47 12.64 -7.15
N GLN A 45 7.95 13.73 -7.68
CA GLN A 45 7.58 14.88 -6.85
C GLN A 45 6.17 14.66 -6.31
N ILE A 46 5.99 14.84 -5.00
CA ILE A 46 4.69 14.60 -4.36
C ILE A 46 4.11 15.93 -3.92
N LEU A 47 2.92 16.25 -4.41
CA LEU A 47 2.16 17.42 -4.00
C LEU A 47 0.93 16.97 -3.21
N SER A 48 0.62 17.68 -2.13
CA SER A 48 -0.49 17.33 -1.25
C SER A 48 -1.65 18.32 -1.38
N PHE A 49 -2.87 17.79 -1.53
CA PHE A 49 -4.09 18.58 -1.62
C PHE A 49 -5.17 18.01 -0.72
N ASN A 50 -5.86 18.88 0.01
CA ASN A 50 -7.08 18.56 0.76
C ASN A 50 -8.25 19.21 0.04
N ILE A 51 -8.75 18.55 -1.00
CA ILE A 51 -9.79 19.07 -1.88
C ILE A 51 -10.88 18.03 -2.05
N SER A 52 -12.13 18.38 -1.75
CA SER A 52 -13.32 17.53 -1.96
C SER A 52 -14.01 17.80 -3.27
N ASP A 53 -13.93 19.02 -3.77
CA ASP A 53 -14.60 19.43 -5.01
C ASP A 53 -13.78 19.03 -6.24
N LYS A 54 -14.39 18.18 -7.09
CA LYS A 54 -13.75 17.67 -8.30
C LYS A 54 -13.32 18.78 -9.26
N HIS A 55 -14.13 19.80 -9.40
CA HIS A 55 -13.81 20.92 -10.30
C HIS A 55 -12.58 21.70 -9.84
N SER A 56 -12.49 21.99 -8.55
CA SER A 56 -11.30 22.62 -7.95
C SER A 56 -10.06 21.76 -8.10
N LEU A 57 -10.19 20.45 -7.94
CA LEU A 57 -9.08 19.52 -8.11
C LEU A 57 -8.60 19.50 -9.57
N ILE A 58 -9.50 19.44 -10.52
CA ILE A 58 -9.15 19.47 -11.96
C ILE A 58 -8.42 20.76 -12.32
N ASN A 59 -8.86 21.90 -11.79
CA ASN A 59 -8.17 23.18 -12.01
C ASN A 59 -6.75 23.15 -11.48
N ARG A 60 -6.52 22.61 -10.30
CA ARG A 60 -5.17 22.44 -9.72
C ARG A 60 -4.31 21.52 -10.57
N ILE A 61 -4.86 20.40 -10.99
CA ILE A 61 -4.14 19.44 -11.85
C ILE A 61 -3.76 20.10 -13.18
N ASN A 62 -4.64 20.88 -13.79
CA ASN A 62 -4.34 21.58 -15.04
C ASN A 62 -3.21 22.60 -14.87
N GLU A 63 -3.16 23.31 -13.75
CA GLU A 63 -2.04 24.21 -13.43
C GLU A 63 -0.71 23.44 -13.33
N ILE A 64 -0.72 22.27 -12.69
CA ILE A 64 0.46 21.42 -12.56
C ILE A 64 0.93 20.92 -13.93
N LYS A 65 -0.01 20.51 -14.79
CA LYS A 65 0.28 20.00 -16.13
C LYS A 65 0.99 20.99 -17.03
N LEU A 66 0.89 22.29 -16.76
CA LEU A 66 1.63 23.30 -17.49
C LEU A 66 3.16 23.24 -17.21
N LYS A 67 3.55 22.65 -16.10
CA LYS A 67 4.95 22.60 -15.63
C LYS A 67 5.50 21.20 -15.43
N GLY A 68 4.67 20.17 -15.50
CA GLY A 68 5.08 18.80 -15.27
C GLY A 68 4.01 17.80 -15.66
N LYS A 69 4.34 16.52 -15.56
CA LYS A 69 3.43 15.42 -15.87
C LYS A 69 2.87 14.84 -14.59
N VAL A 70 1.54 14.86 -14.45
CA VAL A 70 0.86 14.18 -13.35
C VAL A 70 0.60 12.74 -13.75
N VAL A 71 1.24 11.79 -13.07
CA VAL A 71 1.17 10.36 -13.40
C VAL A 71 0.18 9.60 -12.54
N GLY A 72 -0.17 10.13 -11.37
CA GLY A 72 -1.07 9.41 -10.48
C GLY A 72 -1.54 10.22 -9.28
N ILE A 73 -2.54 9.67 -8.62
CA ILE A 73 -3.12 10.18 -7.37
C ILE A 73 -3.11 9.05 -6.35
N VAL A 74 -2.59 9.33 -5.16
CA VAL A 74 -2.71 8.46 -3.99
C VAL A 74 -3.58 9.19 -2.98
N GLY A 75 -4.70 8.62 -2.60
CA GLY A 75 -5.63 9.36 -1.76
C GLY A 75 -6.61 8.52 -0.96
N THR A 76 -7.41 9.21 -0.17
CA THR A 76 -8.46 8.63 0.65
C THR A 76 -9.75 8.40 -0.11
N TYR A 77 -9.91 9.01 -1.26
CA TYR A 77 -11.04 8.83 -2.16
C TYR A 77 -10.59 8.92 -3.62
N ASN A 78 -11.29 8.22 -4.53
CA ASN A 78 -11.02 8.27 -5.96
C ASN A 78 -11.80 9.42 -6.62
N PRO A 79 -11.12 10.47 -7.12
CA PRO A 79 -11.80 11.56 -7.81
C PRO A 79 -12.25 11.22 -9.23
N ASP A 80 -11.86 10.05 -9.74
CA ASP A 80 -12.21 9.55 -11.08
C ASP A 80 -11.84 10.54 -12.19
N ILE A 81 -10.55 10.83 -12.31
CA ILE A 81 -10.01 11.74 -13.32
C ILE A 81 -9.45 10.95 -14.50
N PHE A 82 -9.86 11.32 -15.69
CA PHE A 82 -9.45 10.67 -16.93
C PHE A 82 -7.93 10.67 -17.11
N ASN A 83 -7.37 9.54 -17.50
CA ASN A 83 -5.95 9.31 -17.75
C ASN A 83 -5.00 9.51 -16.55
N ILE A 84 -5.52 9.60 -15.33
CA ILE A 84 -4.70 9.64 -14.12
C ILE A 84 -5.01 8.41 -13.28
N LYS A 85 -3.99 7.60 -13.03
CA LYS A 85 -4.12 6.40 -12.18
C LYS A 85 -4.39 6.80 -10.74
N PHE A 86 -5.25 6.04 -10.08
CA PHE A 86 -5.55 6.23 -8.66
C PHE A 86 -5.14 5.01 -7.86
N VAL A 87 -4.53 5.26 -6.69
CA VAL A 87 -4.25 4.25 -5.67
C VAL A 87 -4.91 4.69 -4.37
N ASP A 88 -5.69 3.80 -3.79
CA ASP A 88 -6.26 4.03 -2.47
C ASP A 88 -5.16 3.97 -1.41
N TYR A 89 -5.02 5.03 -0.64
CA TYR A 89 -4.02 5.12 0.42
C TYR A 89 -4.13 3.99 1.44
N GLN A 90 -5.36 3.53 1.74
CA GLN A 90 -5.58 2.44 2.68
C GLN A 90 -5.04 1.09 2.16
N HIS A 91 -4.89 0.96 0.84
CA HIS A 91 -4.37 -0.25 0.21
C HIS A 91 -2.87 -0.21 -0.05
N LEU A 92 -2.18 0.87 0.32
CA LEU A 92 -0.73 0.91 0.24
C LEU A 92 -0.11 -0.07 1.22
N PRO A 93 1.05 -0.66 0.86
CA PRO A 93 1.76 -1.52 1.77
C PRO A 93 2.16 -0.75 3.02
N LYS A 94 1.63 -1.16 4.17
CA LYS A 94 1.93 -0.55 5.46
C LYS A 94 2.52 -1.60 6.36
N VAL A 95 3.62 -1.24 7.01
CA VAL A 95 4.16 -2.03 8.10
C VAL A 95 3.58 -1.49 9.38
N TYR A 96 2.86 -2.36 10.06
CA TYR A 96 2.35 -2.05 11.38
C TYR A 96 3.36 -2.52 12.43
N THR A 97 3.79 -1.63 13.30
CA THR A 97 4.56 -2.03 14.47
C THR A 97 3.59 -2.43 15.59
N ILE A 98 4.08 -3.24 16.53
CA ILE A 98 3.29 -3.61 17.71
C ILE A 98 2.83 -2.35 18.44
N HIS A 99 3.67 -1.31 18.52
CA HIS A 99 3.34 -0.04 19.16
C HIS A 99 2.25 0.76 18.44
N GLU A 100 2.21 0.70 17.11
CA GLU A 100 1.17 1.37 16.31
C GLU A 100 -0.19 0.70 16.47
N LEU A 101 -0.20 -0.62 16.65
CA LEU A 101 -1.43 -1.41 16.81
C LEU A 101 -1.93 -1.37 18.26
N PHE A 102 -1.03 -1.27 19.22
CA PHE A 102 -1.32 -1.33 20.65
C PHE A 102 -0.60 -0.18 21.35
N ALA A 103 -1.30 0.94 21.49
CA ALA A 103 -0.77 2.16 22.09
C ALA A 103 -0.42 2.03 23.57
N GLU A 104 -0.83 0.96 24.24
CA GLU A 104 -0.53 0.71 25.66
C GLU A 104 -0.21 -0.78 25.82
N GLY A 105 1.05 -1.06 26.18
CA GLY A 105 1.63 -2.39 26.21
C GLY A 105 0.80 -3.44 26.94
N ASP A 106 0.14 -4.25 26.17
CA ASP A 106 -0.39 -5.52 26.63
C ASP A 106 0.65 -6.58 26.27
N ASP A 107 1.39 -7.06 27.29
CA ASP A 107 2.47 -8.02 27.12
C ASP A 107 1.99 -9.41 26.66
N ASP A 108 0.67 -9.64 26.65
CA ASP A 108 0.01 -10.91 26.30
C ASP A 108 -0.70 -10.88 24.94
N PHE A 109 -0.18 -10.09 23.98
CA PHE A 109 -0.81 -10.01 22.67
C PHE A 109 -0.72 -11.30 21.88
N ASP A 110 -1.88 -11.86 21.54
CA ASP A 110 -2.01 -13.02 20.65
C ASP A 110 -2.50 -12.56 19.27
N ILE A 111 -1.61 -12.63 18.29
CA ILE A 111 -1.91 -12.26 16.89
C ILE A 111 -3.02 -13.14 16.31
N ILE A 112 -3.05 -14.41 16.67
CA ILE A 112 -4.05 -15.36 16.16
C ILE A 112 -5.44 -14.98 16.66
N GLU A 113 -5.56 -14.68 17.95
CA GLU A 113 -6.80 -14.21 18.55
C GLU A 113 -7.24 -12.88 17.92
N TYR A 114 -6.32 -11.94 17.76
CA TYR A 114 -6.59 -10.66 17.10
C TYR A 114 -7.14 -10.84 15.69
N LEU A 115 -6.49 -11.66 14.86
CA LEU A 115 -6.91 -11.89 13.48
C LEU A 115 -8.27 -12.60 13.40
N THR A 116 -8.53 -13.55 14.28
CA THR A 116 -9.82 -14.27 14.32
C THR A 116 -10.96 -13.36 14.78
N GLU A 117 -10.70 -12.43 15.68
CA GLU A 117 -11.68 -11.44 16.13
C GLU A 117 -11.97 -10.36 15.08
N GLN A 118 -10.94 -9.89 14.37
CA GLN A 118 -11.07 -8.83 13.38
C GLN A 118 -11.66 -9.30 12.06
N PHE A 119 -11.40 -10.55 11.68
CA PHE A 119 -11.81 -11.10 10.39
C PHE A 119 -12.63 -12.38 10.58
N GLU A 120 -13.93 -12.30 10.34
CA GLU A 120 -14.85 -13.42 10.46
C GLU A 120 -14.51 -14.61 9.55
N ILE A 121 -13.75 -14.36 8.49
CA ILE A 121 -13.34 -15.38 7.50
C ILE A 121 -12.23 -16.29 8.00
N PHE A 122 -11.54 -15.92 9.08
CA PHE A 122 -10.43 -16.69 9.61
C PHE A 122 -10.86 -17.50 10.82
N ASN A 123 -10.46 -18.75 10.82
CA ASN A 123 -10.46 -19.58 12.01
C ASN A 123 -9.01 -19.98 12.34
N TYR A 124 -8.84 -20.61 13.49
CA TYR A 124 -7.52 -21.02 13.95
C TYR A 124 -6.80 -21.94 12.95
N ASP A 125 -7.52 -22.92 12.39
CA ASP A 125 -6.94 -23.89 11.47
C ASP A 125 -6.47 -23.23 10.16
N ASP A 126 -7.24 -22.31 9.61
CA ASP A 126 -6.86 -21.57 8.40
C ASP A 126 -5.61 -20.73 8.62
N LEU A 127 -5.49 -20.09 9.79
CA LEU A 127 -4.31 -19.30 10.14
C LEU A 127 -3.08 -20.21 10.27
N GLN A 128 -3.20 -21.31 11.02
CA GLN A 128 -2.08 -22.22 11.25
C GLN A 128 -1.63 -22.95 9.99
N ASN A 129 -2.58 -23.37 9.16
CA ASN A 129 -2.29 -24.27 8.03
C ASN A 129 -2.07 -23.54 6.70
N SER A 130 -2.43 -22.28 6.62
CA SER A 130 -2.35 -21.52 5.35
C SER A 130 -1.60 -20.21 5.48
N LEU A 131 -2.01 -19.33 6.38
CA LEU A 131 -1.48 -17.97 6.45
C LEU A 131 -0.07 -17.92 7.05
N LEU A 132 0.15 -18.58 8.20
CA LEU A 132 1.47 -18.63 8.83
C LEU A 132 2.51 -19.33 7.94
N PRO A 133 2.20 -20.49 7.32
CA PRO A 133 3.14 -21.10 6.36
C PRO A 133 3.42 -20.20 5.15
N PHE A 134 2.44 -19.44 4.67
CA PHE A 134 2.65 -18.48 3.57
C PHE A 134 3.67 -17.39 3.95
N VAL A 135 3.52 -16.79 5.13
CA VAL A 135 4.45 -15.74 5.60
C VAL A 135 5.85 -16.33 5.78
N LYS A 136 5.96 -17.55 6.31
CA LYS A 136 7.24 -18.25 6.41
C LYS A 136 7.86 -18.51 5.05
N LYS A 137 7.05 -18.86 4.05
CA LYS A 137 7.52 -19.04 2.67
C LYS A 137 8.06 -17.76 2.07
N LEU A 138 7.46 -16.61 2.38
CA LEU A 138 7.98 -15.31 1.95
C LEU A 138 9.39 -15.06 2.51
N GLU A 139 9.65 -15.42 3.76
CA GLU A 139 10.99 -15.31 4.35
C GLU A 139 12.01 -16.15 3.54
N GLU A 140 11.63 -17.36 3.15
CA GLU A 140 12.49 -18.23 2.32
C GLU A 140 12.75 -17.62 0.94
N ILE A 141 11.72 -17.08 0.29
CA ILE A 141 11.82 -16.48 -1.06
C ILE A 141 12.81 -15.31 -1.04
N PHE A 142 12.76 -14.48 -0.02
CA PHE A 142 13.63 -13.31 0.10
C PHE A 142 14.92 -13.58 0.86
N GLU A 143 15.18 -14.84 1.21
CA GLU A 143 16.41 -15.32 1.84
C GLU A 143 16.80 -14.55 3.11
N GLU A 144 15.81 -14.05 3.84
CA GLU A 144 16.03 -13.24 5.03
C GLU A 144 14.90 -13.44 6.03
N PRO A 145 15.21 -13.72 7.29
CA PRO A 145 14.18 -13.80 8.32
C PRO A 145 13.56 -12.43 8.56
N PHE A 146 12.25 -12.40 8.69
CA PHE A 146 11.54 -11.17 9.06
C PHE A 146 11.76 -10.86 10.54
N THR A 147 11.82 -9.56 10.85
CA THR A 147 11.66 -9.14 12.25
C THR A 147 10.25 -9.51 12.71
N GLU A 148 10.04 -9.55 14.02
CA GLU A 148 8.71 -9.82 14.59
C GLU A 148 7.68 -8.80 14.10
N ASP A 149 8.04 -7.52 14.06
CA ASP A 149 7.17 -6.45 13.55
C ASP A 149 6.81 -6.65 12.08
N THR A 150 7.76 -7.05 11.25
CA THR A 150 7.49 -7.30 9.82
C THR A 150 6.58 -8.50 9.64
N ARG A 151 6.79 -9.56 10.40
CA ARG A 151 5.95 -10.75 10.34
C ARG A 151 4.53 -10.42 10.75
N LEU A 152 4.36 -9.69 11.84
CA LEU A 152 3.06 -9.24 12.32
C LEU A 152 2.36 -8.33 11.30
N GLY A 153 3.07 -7.35 10.78
CA GLY A 153 2.56 -6.44 9.76
C GLY A 153 2.12 -7.18 8.49
N MET A 154 2.88 -8.20 8.08
CA MET A 154 2.54 -9.01 6.91
C MET A 154 1.27 -9.85 7.17
N LEU A 155 1.14 -10.44 8.35
CA LEU A 155 -0.06 -11.21 8.71
C LEU A 155 -1.31 -10.33 8.67
N ILE A 156 -1.23 -9.12 9.22
CA ILE A 156 -2.34 -8.16 9.21
C ILE A 156 -2.66 -7.72 7.78
N HIS A 157 -1.65 -7.39 6.99
CA HIS A 157 -1.84 -7.00 5.59
C HIS A 157 -2.54 -8.12 4.80
N MET A 158 -2.09 -9.35 4.96
CA MET A 158 -2.70 -10.50 4.29
C MET A 158 -4.13 -10.74 4.77
N GLY A 159 -4.40 -10.56 6.06
CA GLY A 159 -5.76 -10.61 6.59
C GLY A 159 -6.69 -9.59 5.94
N CYS A 160 -6.25 -8.35 5.85
CA CYS A 160 -7.00 -7.27 5.18
C CYS A 160 -7.21 -7.56 3.70
N LEU A 161 -6.18 -8.04 3.01
CA LEU A 161 -6.25 -8.37 1.59
C LEU A 161 -7.28 -9.47 1.32
N ILE A 162 -7.20 -10.57 2.04
CA ILE A 162 -8.11 -11.71 1.87
C ILE A 162 -9.54 -11.31 2.21
N ASP A 163 -9.75 -10.55 3.29
CA ASP A 163 -11.07 -10.03 3.66
C ASP A 163 -11.67 -9.17 2.54
N ARG A 164 -10.89 -8.27 1.98
CA ARG A 164 -11.32 -7.42 0.87
C ARG A 164 -11.69 -8.24 -0.37
N LEU A 165 -10.86 -9.20 -0.74
CA LEU A 165 -11.11 -10.05 -1.90
C LEU A 165 -12.33 -10.94 -1.70
N THR A 166 -12.54 -11.45 -0.49
CA THR A 166 -13.72 -12.24 -0.14
C THR A 166 -15.00 -11.41 -0.28
N LYS A 167 -14.95 -10.14 0.07
CA LYS A 167 -16.06 -9.19 -0.09
C LYS A 167 -16.19 -8.65 -1.52
N LYS A 168 -15.38 -9.13 -2.45
CA LYS A 168 -15.36 -8.74 -3.87
C LYS A 168 -15.12 -7.23 -4.07
N GLN A 169 -14.36 -6.62 -3.20
CA GLN A 169 -13.94 -5.23 -3.36
C GLN A 169 -12.81 -5.14 -4.39
N ALA A 170 -12.82 -4.06 -5.18
CA ALA A 170 -11.82 -3.87 -6.22
C ALA A 170 -10.40 -3.75 -5.64
N SER A 171 -9.44 -4.38 -6.32
CA SER A 171 -8.03 -4.24 -5.99
C SER A 171 -7.53 -2.84 -6.34
N ALA A 172 -6.67 -2.28 -5.50
CA ALA A 172 -5.98 -1.04 -5.82
C ALA A 172 -4.96 -1.27 -6.94
N ILE A 173 -4.78 -0.28 -7.80
CA ILE A 173 -3.74 -0.30 -8.82
C ILE A 173 -2.41 0.09 -8.14
N ASN A 174 -1.37 -0.71 -8.36
CA ASN A 174 -0.03 -0.38 -7.90
C ASN A 174 0.71 0.38 -9.01
N PHE A 175 1.17 1.60 -8.73
CA PHE A 175 1.91 2.41 -9.71
C PHE A 175 3.24 1.80 -10.11
N ASN A 176 3.84 1.00 -9.25
CA ASN A 176 5.15 0.41 -9.44
C ASN A 176 5.07 -1.02 -9.97
N LEU A 177 3.89 -1.46 -10.42
CA LEU A 177 3.64 -2.83 -10.87
C LEU A 177 4.70 -3.31 -11.87
N ASP A 178 4.88 -2.58 -12.96
CA ASP A 178 5.77 -2.99 -14.03
C ASP A 178 7.24 -2.98 -13.61
N SER A 179 7.66 -1.95 -12.88
CA SER A 179 9.05 -1.83 -12.43
C SER A 179 9.42 -2.91 -11.41
N ILE A 180 8.56 -3.19 -10.44
CA ILE A 180 8.81 -4.20 -9.43
C ILE A 180 8.74 -5.60 -10.02
N ARG A 181 7.74 -5.88 -10.85
CA ARG A 181 7.62 -7.18 -11.52
C ARG A 181 8.85 -7.48 -12.39
N THR A 182 9.41 -6.47 -13.04
CA THR A 182 10.62 -6.62 -13.85
C THR A 182 11.87 -6.81 -12.99
N LYS A 183 12.05 -5.94 -11.98
CA LYS A 183 13.22 -5.98 -11.10
C LYS A 183 13.26 -7.23 -10.22
N TYR A 184 12.10 -7.69 -9.74
CA TYR A 184 11.96 -8.84 -8.85
C TYR A 184 11.19 -9.97 -9.53
N HIS A 185 11.54 -10.26 -10.79
CA HIS A 185 10.82 -11.25 -11.61
C HIS A 185 10.79 -12.64 -10.96
N ASP A 186 11.91 -13.11 -10.44
CA ASP A 186 12.00 -14.43 -9.84
C ASP A 186 11.18 -14.51 -8.55
N GLU A 187 11.28 -13.48 -7.71
CA GLU A 187 10.50 -13.38 -6.47
C GLU A 187 9.00 -13.28 -6.77
N PHE A 188 8.62 -12.52 -7.80
CA PHE A 188 7.22 -12.44 -8.24
C PHE A 188 6.67 -13.81 -8.65
N THR A 189 7.46 -14.58 -9.41
CA THR A 189 7.07 -15.94 -9.81
C THR A 189 6.90 -16.85 -8.60
N MET A 190 7.83 -16.79 -7.64
CA MET A 190 7.77 -17.60 -6.42
C MET A 190 6.61 -17.18 -5.51
N VAL A 191 6.34 -15.88 -5.39
CA VAL A 191 5.18 -15.38 -4.65
C VAL A 191 3.88 -15.84 -5.30
N SER A 192 3.80 -15.80 -6.63
CA SER A 192 2.62 -16.28 -7.36
C SER A 192 2.35 -17.75 -7.08
N GLU A 193 3.39 -18.57 -7.06
CA GLU A 193 3.27 -20.01 -6.77
C GLU A 193 2.86 -20.25 -5.30
N ALA A 194 3.49 -19.54 -4.37
CA ALA A 194 3.16 -19.65 -2.94
C ALA A 194 1.74 -19.20 -2.64
N SER A 195 1.21 -18.24 -3.40
CA SER A 195 -0.15 -17.70 -3.21
C SER A 195 -1.26 -18.69 -3.58
N LYS A 196 -0.98 -19.69 -4.41
CA LYS A 196 -2.00 -20.63 -4.90
C LYS A 196 -2.73 -21.35 -3.78
N LYS A 197 -2.05 -21.73 -2.71
CA LYS A 197 -2.67 -22.40 -1.57
C LYS A 197 -3.65 -21.45 -0.85
N LEU A 198 -3.28 -20.18 -0.66
CA LEU A 198 -4.17 -19.20 -0.06
C LEU A 198 -5.38 -18.93 -0.96
N GLU A 199 -5.16 -18.77 -2.25
CA GLU A 199 -6.23 -18.56 -3.21
C GLU A 199 -7.24 -19.72 -3.17
N SER A 200 -6.75 -20.94 -3.11
CA SER A 200 -7.60 -22.15 -3.00
C SER A 200 -8.34 -22.21 -1.67
N THR A 201 -7.64 -21.96 -0.56
CA THR A 201 -8.23 -22.06 0.79
C THR A 201 -9.37 -21.05 0.97
N PHE A 202 -9.20 -19.83 0.50
CA PHE A 202 -10.16 -18.74 0.70
C PHE A 202 -11.03 -18.46 -0.52
N ASN A 203 -10.86 -19.20 -1.59
CA ASN A 203 -11.59 -19.04 -2.86
C ASN A 203 -11.50 -17.59 -3.39
N VAL A 204 -10.29 -17.09 -3.45
CA VAL A 204 -9.97 -15.74 -3.95
C VAL A 204 -8.87 -15.81 -5.00
N THR A 205 -8.67 -14.74 -5.76
CA THR A 205 -7.58 -14.62 -6.73
C THR A 205 -6.83 -13.34 -6.46
N PHE A 206 -5.51 -13.45 -6.27
CA PHE A 206 -4.64 -12.28 -6.12
C PHE A 206 -4.30 -11.72 -7.49
N SER A 207 -4.50 -10.41 -7.64
CA SER A 207 -4.04 -9.69 -8.84
C SER A 207 -2.52 -9.54 -8.83
N ASP A 208 -1.95 -9.19 -9.97
CA ASP A 208 -0.53 -8.85 -10.05
C ASP A 208 -0.19 -7.67 -9.13
N SER A 209 -1.08 -6.69 -9.03
CA SER A 209 -0.93 -5.57 -8.08
C SER A 209 -0.88 -6.05 -6.62
N ASP A 210 -1.71 -7.01 -6.24
CA ASP A 210 -1.68 -7.58 -4.89
C ASP A 210 -0.34 -8.24 -4.58
N LYS A 211 0.20 -9.00 -5.53
CA LYS A 211 1.48 -9.70 -5.39
C LYS A 211 2.66 -8.72 -5.32
N VAL A 212 2.64 -7.69 -6.16
CA VAL A 212 3.66 -6.64 -6.15
C VAL A 212 3.62 -5.86 -4.83
N THR A 213 2.45 -5.60 -4.30
CA THR A 213 2.30 -4.93 -2.99
C THR A 213 2.94 -5.75 -1.86
N ILE A 214 2.76 -7.07 -1.87
CA ILE A 214 3.45 -7.96 -0.92
C ILE A 214 4.98 -7.81 -1.03
N ILE A 215 5.51 -7.81 -2.24
CA ILE A 215 6.94 -7.63 -2.50
C ILE A 215 7.41 -6.27 -1.98
N GLU A 216 6.67 -5.19 -2.25
CA GLU A 216 7.00 -3.85 -1.77
C GLU A 216 7.10 -3.78 -0.24
N ILE A 217 6.18 -4.41 0.48
CA ILE A 217 6.22 -4.44 1.95
C ILE A 217 7.55 -5.03 2.42
N ILE A 218 7.95 -6.13 1.82
CA ILE A 218 9.20 -6.83 2.20
C ILE A 218 10.42 -5.98 1.88
N ILE A 219 10.49 -5.41 0.69
CA ILE A 219 11.61 -4.57 0.24
C ILE A 219 11.75 -3.33 1.12
N ASN A 220 10.65 -2.63 1.39
CA ASN A 220 10.65 -1.40 2.18
C ASN A 220 11.09 -1.67 3.63
N ASN A 221 10.79 -2.84 4.16
CA ASN A 221 11.21 -3.23 5.49
C ASN A 221 12.69 -3.55 5.60
N LYS A 222 13.28 -4.20 4.59
CA LYS A 222 14.71 -4.47 4.54
C LYS A 222 15.55 -3.20 4.64
N ARG A 223 15.05 -2.08 4.16
CA ARG A 223 15.76 -0.80 4.11
C ARG A 223 15.66 0.01 5.41
N ARG A 224 14.70 -0.31 6.27
CA ARG A 224 14.53 0.34 7.58
C ARG A 224 15.35 -0.30 8.70
N ASN A 225 15.87 -1.48 8.45
CA ASN A 225 16.73 -2.22 9.33
C ASN A 225 18.21 -2.05 8.87
#